data_04c2f3151bf33007c96d96130884f879
#
_entry.id   04c2f3151bf33007c96d96130884f879
#
_cell.length_a   1.000
_cell.length_b   1.000
_cell.length_c   1.000
_cell.angle_alpha   90.00
_cell.angle_beta   90.00
_cell.angle_gamma   90.00
#
_symmetry.space_group_name_H-M   'P 1'
#
loop_
_entity.id
_entity.type
_entity.pdbx_description
1 polymer ?
#
loop_
_entity_poly.entity_id
_entity_poly.type
_entity_poly.pdbx_seq_one_letter_code
_entity_poly.pdbx_strand_id
1 'polypeptide(L)'
;FDGSAAVAVRFRWSDNGGWAGGLAIDDVCVNARTDHDLVLREAFLSDARTTAFDASVRSLGYTQLPLEQAGELQLKAVVFNAGTLAAFNVTCTVEVAMDGPAQGTYSATIPVVGAGNTDTILVNTGWTPTAAGRLTASFNVTATSIDDDPSDNDAERHMTITASGFDNGNNAMALDDSTVTGSIDNNGNDYAVAVRYEIAQAGSFAYAAGFLPGEG
;
A
#
# COMPACT_ATOMS: atom_id res chain seq x y z
N PHE A 1 -23.83 4.74 17.80
CA PHE A 1 -24.63 4.60 19.07
C PHE A 1 -25.51 5.83 19.30
N ASP A 2 -25.69 6.63 18.27
CA ASP A 2 -26.35 7.93 18.38
C ASP A 2 -27.79 7.80 18.92
N GLY A 3 -28.08 8.54 20.00
CA GLY A 3 -29.39 8.56 20.65
C GLY A 3 -29.73 7.35 21.53
N SER A 4 -28.84 6.37 21.67
CA SER A 4 -29.12 5.21 22.52
C SER A 4 -28.81 5.51 23.99
N ALA A 5 -29.79 5.25 24.88
CA ALA A 5 -29.64 5.44 26.33
C ALA A 5 -28.67 4.43 26.98
N ALA A 6 -28.44 3.28 26.32
CA ALA A 6 -27.49 2.27 26.75
C ALA A 6 -26.96 1.49 25.53
N VAL A 7 -25.70 1.24 25.53
CA VAL A 7 -25.00 0.44 24.50
C VAL A 7 -24.18 -0.64 25.19
N ALA A 8 -24.23 -1.87 24.67
CA ALA A 8 -23.40 -2.96 25.13
C ALA A 8 -22.52 -3.46 23.99
N VAL A 9 -21.21 -3.54 24.23
CA VAL A 9 -20.26 -4.21 23.32
C VAL A 9 -20.15 -5.66 23.75
N ARG A 10 -20.34 -6.57 22.79
CA ARG A 10 -20.24 -8.01 23.03
C ARG A 10 -19.22 -8.64 22.11
N PHE A 11 -18.24 -9.27 22.68
CA PHE A 11 -17.32 -10.15 21.96
C PHE A 11 -17.87 -11.59 21.99
N ARG A 12 -17.91 -12.22 20.84
CA ARG A 12 -18.33 -13.61 20.74
C ARG A 12 -17.27 -14.38 19.96
N TRP A 13 -16.72 -15.40 20.60
CA TRP A 13 -15.83 -16.34 19.97
C TRP A 13 -16.51 -17.72 19.89
N SER A 14 -16.21 -18.47 18.85
CA SER A 14 -16.68 -19.85 18.69
C SER A 14 -15.63 -20.61 17.88
N ASP A 15 -15.20 -21.74 18.39
CA ASP A 15 -14.33 -22.68 17.69
C ASP A 15 -15.08 -23.54 16.65
N ASN A 16 -16.37 -23.30 16.50
CA ASN A 16 -17.26 -24.02 15.59
C ASN A 16 -17.22 -25.57 15.78
N GLY A 17 -16.93 -26.01 17.02
CA GLY A 17 -16.83 -27.42 17.39
C GLY A 17 -15.45 -28.03 17.11
N GLY A 18 -14.45 -27.22 16.77
CA GLY A 18 -13.06 -27.62 16.59
C GLY A 18 -12.17 -27.29 17.79
N TRP A 19 -10.91 -27.67 17.71
CA TRP A 19 -9.89 -27.26 18.68
C TRP A 19 -9.25 -25.95 18.21
N ALA A 20 -9.47 -24.88 18.97
CA ALA A 20 -8.81 -23.59 18.72
C ALA A 20 -8.25 -23.01 20.02
N GLY A 21 -7.17 -22.25 19.91
CA GLY A 21 -6.38 -21.74 21.04
C GLY A 21 -7.05 -20.68 21.91
N GLY A 22 -8.31 -20.34 21.65
CA GLY A 22 -9.03 -19.30 22.39
C GLY A 22 -8.86 -17.89 21.77
N LEU A 23 -9.56 -16.93 22.36
CA LEU A 23 -9.50 -15.50 22.01
C LEU A 23 -8.98 -14.73 23.20
N ALA A 24 -7.90 -14.00 23.03
CA ALA A 24 -7.47 -12.97 23.97
C ALA A 24 -7.92 -11.61 23.43
N ILE A 25 -8.50 -10.77 24.28
CA ILE A 25 -8.89 -9.40 23.98
C ILE A 25 -8.25 -8.52 25.03
N ASP A 26 -7.54 -7.51 24.59
CA ASP A 26 -6.84 -6.54 25.44
C ASP A 26 -7.13 -5.12 24.92
N ASP A 27 -6.98 -4.11 25.77
CA ASP A 27 -7.07 -2.67 25.46
C ASP A 27 -8.33 -2.24 24.69
N VAL A 28 -9.49 -2.74 25.09
CA VAL A 28 -10.78 -2.35 24.48
C VAL A 28 -11.14 -0.95 24.90
N CYS A 29 -11.06 0.00 23.95
CA CYS A 29 -11.51 1.38 24.13
C CYS A 29 -12.76 1.69 23.33
N VAL A 30 -13.64 2.52 23.86
CA VAL A 30 -14.78 3.10 23.16
C VAL A 30 -14.63 4.62 23.23
N ASN A 31 -14.24 5.22 22.12
CA ASN A 31 -14.08 6.66 22.00
C ASN A 31 -15.23 7.27 21.18
N ALA A 32 -15.54 8.53 21.44
CA ALA A 32 -16.37 9.30 20.52
C ALA A 32 -15.59 9.51 19.21
N ARG A 33 -16.28 9.36 18.07
CA ARG A 33 -15.67 9.75 16.79
C ARG A 33 -15.56 11.26 16.72
N THR A 34 -14.45 11.73 16.20
CA THR A 34 -14.22 13.14 15.91
C THR A 34 -15.04 13.60 14.71
N ASP A 35 -15.17 14.90 14.50
CA ASP A 35 -15.89 15.42 13.35
C ASP A 35 -15.06 15.29 12.06
N HIS A 36 -13.75 15.51 12.16
CA HIS A 36 -12.82 15.47 11.03
C HIS A 36 -11.66 14.55 11.37
N ASP A 37 -11.53 13.46 10.63
CA ASP A 37 -10.50 12.45 10.84
C ASP A 37 -10.29 11.70 9.52
N LEU A 38 -9.22 12.04 8.81
CA LEU A 38 -8.77 11.37 7.60
C LEU A 38 -7.64 10.42 7.94
N VAL A 39 -7.72 9.21 7.44
CA VAL A 39 -6.72 8.16 7.63
C VAL A 39 -6.11 7.78 6.29
N LEU A 40 -4.81 7.84 6.15
CA LEU A 40 -4.08 7.26 5.04
C LEU A 40 -3.89 5.75 5.27
N ARG A 41 -4.86 4.94 4.84
CA ARG A 41 -4.85 3.49 5.08
C ARG A 41 -3.76 2.75 4.34
N GLU A 42 -3.55 3.11 3.07
CA GLU A 42 -2.56 2.45 2.22
C GLU A 42 -1.94 3.47 1.27
N ALA A 43 -0.65 3.35 1.06
CA ALA A 43 0.11 4.13 0.09
C ALA A 43 0.90 3.18 -0.82
N PHE A 44 0.92 3.47 -2.11
CA PHE A 44 1.63 2.65 -3.10
C PHE A 44 2.54 3.52 -3.95
N LEU A 45 3.77 3.09 -4.05
CA LEU A 45 4.76 3.58 -4.99
C LEU A 45 4.91 2.50 -6.08
N SER A 46 4.53 2.81 -7.31
CA SER A 46 4.66 1.87 -8.42
C SER A 46 4.94 2.62 -9.74
N ASP A 47 5.06 1.89 -10.83
CA ASP A 47 4.97 2.51 -12.15
C ASP A 47 3.56 2.39 -12.73
N ALA A 48 3.26 3.15 -13.78
CA ALA A 48 1.93 3.22 -14.38
C ALA A 48 1.41 1.87 -14.91
N ARG A 49 2.29 0.89 -15.12
CA ARG A 49 1.94 -0.45 -15.61
C ARG A 49 1.28 -1.32 -14.54
N THR A 50 1.66 -1.14 -13.29
CA THR A 50 1.13 -1.96 -12.19
C THR A 50 -0.33 -1.66 -11.86
N THR A 51 -0.88 -0.56 -12.37
CA THR A 51 -2.31 -0.22 -12.20
C THR A 51 -3.23 -1.00 -13.11
N ALA A 52 -2.70 -1.67 -14.15
CA ALA A 52 -3.46 -2.53 -15.04
C ALA A 52 -3.79 -3.91 -14.43
N PHE A 53 -3.30 -4.21 -13.23
CA PHE A 53 -3.70 -5.42 -12.53
C PHE A 53 -5.15 -5.33 -12.05
N ASP A 54 -5.88 -6.42 -12.29
CA ASP A 54 -7.27 -6.60 -11.86
C ASP A 54 -7.46 -6.12 -10.41
N ALA A 55 -8.47 -5.28 -10.20
CA ALA A 55 -8.80 -4.72 -8.90
C ALA A 55 -9.14 -5.78 -7.82
N SER A 56 -9.34 -7.04 -8.21
CA SER A 56 -9.55 -8.18 -7.31
C SER A 56 -8.25 -8.71 -6.67
N VAL A 57 -7.09 -8.33 -7.20
CA VAL A 57 -5.78 -8.72 -6.66
C VAL A 57 -5.14 -7.46 -6.10
N ARG A 58 -4.66 -7.48 -4.85
CA ARG A 58 -3.86 -6.39 -4.30
C ARG A 58 -2.75 -6.07 -5.30
N SER A 59 -2.78 -4.87 -5.86
CA SER A 59 -1.71 -4.40 -6.74
C SER A 59 -0.49 -4.15 -5.86
N LEU A 60 0.36 -5.15 -5.75
CA LEU A 60 1.66 -4.99 -5.11
C LEU A 60 2.51 -4.12 -6.05
N GLY A 61 2.95 -2.96 -5.56
CA GLY A 61 3.93 -2.16 -6.27
C GLY A 61 5.27 -2.90 -6.34
N TYR A 62 6.08 -2.60 -7.34
CA TYR A 62 7.46 -3.07 -7.37
C TYR A 62 8.24 -2.45 -6.21
N THR A 63 9.00 -3.27 -5.49
CA THR A 63 9.97 -2.82 -4.48
C THR A 63 11.38 -2.72 -5.06
N GLN A 64 11.62 -3.44 -6.16
CA GLN A 64 12.85 -3.35 -6.94
C GLN A 64 12.55 -3.45 -8.44
N LEU A 65 13.20 -2.61 -9.22
CA LEU A 65 13.00 -2.53 -10.67
C LEU A 65 14.31 -2.14 -11.37
N PRO A 66 14.77 -2.92 -12.37
CA PRO A 66 15.89 -2.51 -13.22
C PRO A 66 15.58 -1.22 -13.98
N LEU A 67 16.58 -0.37 -14.16
CA LEU A 67 16.41 0.96 -14.77
C LEU A 67 15.78 0.88 -16.17
N GLU A 68 16.21 -0.09 -16.99
CA GLU A 68 15.62 -0.30 -18.32
C GLU A 68 14.16 -0.74 -18.30
N GLN A 69 13.67 -1.21 -17.16
CA GLN A 69 12.29 -1.60 -16.96
C GLN A 69 11.47 -0.51 -16.25
N ALA A 70 12.12 0.57 -15.78
CA ALA A 70 11.44 1.65 -15.10
C ALA A 70 10.54 2.42 -16.08
N GLY A 71 9.30 2.62 -15.68
CA GLY A 71 8.33 3.48 -16.35
C GLY A 71 8.06 4.75 -15.57
N GLU A 72 7.07 5.52 -16.06
CA GLU A 72 6.55 6.66 -15.33
C GLU A 72 6.02 6.22 -13.96
N LEU A 73 6.41 6.93 -12.91
CA LEU A 73 5.91 6.63 -11.56
C LEU A 73 4.44 7.03 -11.42
N GLN A 74 3.67 6.14 -10.86
CA GLN A 74 2.31 6.37 -10.42
C GLN A 74 2.21 6.12 -8.93
N LEU A 75 1.66 7.08 -8.21
CA LEU A 75 1.51 7.06 -6.76
C LEU A 75 0.03 6.93 -6.43
N LYS A 76 -0.29 6.10 -5.46
CA LYS A 76 -1.67 5.86 -5.07
C LYS A 76 -1.82 5.92 -3.57
N ALA A 77 -2.80 6.67 -3.09
CA ALA A 77 -3.19 6.75 -1.69
C ALA A 77 -4.63 6.23 -1.53
N VAL A 78 -4.83 5.31 -0.60
CA VAL A 78 -6.17 4.87 -0.18
C VAL A 78 -6.49 5.60 1.11
N VAL A 79 -7.47 6.48 1.04
CA VAL A 79 -7.88 7.34 2.16
C VAL A 79 -9.22 6.89 2.71
N PHE A 80 -9.37 6.97 4.02
CA PHE A 80 -10.60 6.67 4.73
C PHE A 80 -10.99 7.86 5.59
N ASN A 81 -12.25 8.25 5.54
CA ASN A 81 -12.78 9.26 6.43
C ASN A 81 -13.38 8.58 7.68
N ALA A 82 -12.61 8.58 8.77
CA ALA A 82 -13.04 8.06 10.06
C ALA A 82 -13.90 9.07 10.84
N GLY A 83 -13.94 10.33 10.42
CA GLY A 83 -14.77 11.39 11.02
C GLY A 83 -16.27 11.20 10.84
N THR A 84 -17.04 12.02 11.54
CA THR A 84 -18.51 12.02 11.47
C THR A 84 -19.04 12.92 10.34
N LEU A 85 -18.23 13.84 9.82
CA LEU A 85 -18.58 14.76 8.74
C LEU A 85 -17.82 14.37 7.45
N ALA A 86 -18.35 14.80 6.30
CA ALA A 86 -17.68 14.61 5.02
C ALA A 86 -16.40 15.47 4.94
N ALA A 87 -15.32 14.89 4.41
CA ALA A 87 -14.09 15.59 4.11
C ALA A 87 -14.12 16.11 2.68
N PHE A 88 -13.85 17.41 2.49
CA PHE A 88 -13.89 18.08 1.18
C PHE A 88 -12.50 18.45 0.71
N ASN A 89 -12.30 18.43 -0.63
CA ASN A 89 -11.02 18.73 -1.29
C ASN A 89 -9.88 17.91 -0.69
N VAL A 90 -10.09 16.60 -0.60
CA VAL A 90 -9.10 15.68 -0.04
C VAL A 90 -7.93 15.59 -1.00
N THR A 91 -6.77 16.06 -0.55
CA THR A 91 -5.55 16.17 -1.34
C THR A 91 -4.48 15.24 -0.81
N CYS A 92 -3.95 14.40 -1.69
CA CYS A 92 -2.72 13.66 -1.43
C CYS A 92 -1.55 14.42 -2.05
N THR A 93 -0.56 14.75 -1.24
CA THR A 93 0.72 15.34 -1.68
C THR A 93 1.81 14.30 -1.45
N VAL A 94 2.67 14.11 -2.44
CA VAL A 94 3.77 13.14 -2.36
C VAL A 94 5.06 13.82 -2.77
N GLU A 95 6.05 13.79 -1.88
CA GLU A 95 7.43 14.15 -2.20
C GLU A 95 8.18 12.89 -2.63
N VAL A 96 8.80 12.95 -3.81
CA VAL A 96 9.65 11.87 -4.32
C VAL A 96 11.11 12.30 -4.22
N ALA A 97 11.93 11.47 -3.61
CA ALA A 97 13.36 11.66 -3.49
C ALA A 97 14.11 10.43 -4.04
N MET A 98 15.34 10.63 -4.53
CA MET A 98 16.24 9.55 -4.94
C MET A 98 17.58 9.72 -4.23
N ASP A 99 17.98 8.73 -3.43
CA ASP A 99 19.20 8.74 -2.62
C ASP A 99 19.33 10.00 -1.74
N GLY A 100 18.19 10.58 -1.31
CA GLY A 100 18.09 11.77 -0.50
C GLY A 100 17.65 13.04 -1.26
N PRO A 101 18.25 13.44 -2.40
CA PRO A 101 17.81 14.61 -3.15
C PRO A 101 16.38 14.48 -3.68
N ALA A 102 15.56 15.54 -3.47
CA ALA A 102 14.21 15.61 -4.00
C ALA A 102 14.20 15.63 -5.54
N GLN A 103 13.32 14.83 -6.12
CA GLN A 103 13.05 14.76 -7.56
C GLN A 103 11.82 15.57 -7.95
N GLY A 104 10.88 15.73 -7.02
CA GLY A 104 9.69 16.54 -7.22
C GLY A 104 8.64 16.33 -6.13
N THR A 105 7.68 17.24 -6.11
CA THR A 105 6.47 17.12 -5.28
C THR A 105 5.27 17.09 -6.20
N TYR A 106 4.43 16.11 -6.02
CA TYR A 106 3.26 15.82 -6.85
C TYR A 106 2.01 15.79 -5.99
N SER A 107 0.88 16.19 -6.54
CA SER A 107 -0.37 16.15 -5.79
C SER A 107 -1.57 15.85 -6.68
N ALA A 108 -2.60 15.29 -6.07
CA ALA A 108 -3.92 15.15 -6.68
C ALA A 108 -4.99 15.34 -5.61
N THR A 109 -6.15 15.84 -6.04
CA THR A 109 -7.27 16.15 -5.16
C THR A 109 -8.54 15.47 -5.66
N ILE A 110 -9.28 14.84 -4.74
CA ILE A 110 -10.65 14.40 -4.97
C ILE A 110 -11.63 15.32 -4.23
N PRO A 111 -12.84 15.54 -4.77
CA PRO A 111 -13.72 16.57 -4.24
C PRO A 111 -14.26 16.27 -2.85
N VAL A 112 -14.53 14.99 -2.54
CA VAL A 112 -15.16 14.63 -1.26
C VAL A 112 -14.93 13.15 -0.92
N VAL A 113 -14.69 12.88 0.36
CA VAL A 113 -14.81 11.54 0.97
C VAL A 113 -15.87 11.59 2.05
N GLY A 114 -16.98 10.90 1.86
CA GLY A 114 -18.08 10.86 2.82
C GLY A 114 -17.67 10.20 4.14
N ALA A 115 -18.32 10.57 5.23
CA ALA A 115 -18.11 9.96 6.55
C ALA A 115 -18.21 8.42 6.50
N GLY A 116 -17.23 7.72 7.03
CA GLY A 116 -17.14 6.26 7.03
C GLY A 116 -16.81 5.62 5.67
N ASN A 117 -16.53 6.41 4.64
CA ASN A 117 -16.19 5.90 3.31
C ASN A 117 -14.68 5.88 3.07
N THR A 118 -14.29 5.02 2.15
CA THR A 118 -12.92 4.94 1.62
C THR A 118 -12.92 5.38 0.16
N ASP A 119 -11.89 6.09 -0.27
CA ASP A 119 -11.67 6.45 -1.66
C ASP A 119 -10.19 6.33 -2.02
N THR A 120 -9.87 6.40 -3.31
CA THR A 120 -8.51 6.26 -3.83
C THR A 120 -8.09 7.50 -4.61
N ILE A 121 -6.93 8.05 -4.26
CA ILE A 121 -6.33 9.18 -4.95
C ILE A 121 -5.15 8.67 -5.78
N LEU A 122 -5.21 8.88 -7.10
CA LEU A 122 -4.11 8.60 -8.02
C LEU A 122 -3.34 9.87 -8.27
N VAL A 123 -2.03 9.85 -7.99
CA VAL A 123 -1.13 10.97 -8.23
C VAL A 123 -0.19 10.59 -9.37
N ASN A 124 -0.39 11.19 -10.53
CA ASN A 124 0.47 11.00 -11.70
C ASN A 124 1.65 11.95 -11.60
N THR A 125 2.86 11.42 -11.78
CA THR A 125 4.08 12.22 -11.62
C THR A 125 4.57 12.82 -12.93
N GLY A 126 4.31 12.18 -14.07
CA GLY A 126 4.96 12.50 -15.33
C GLY A 126 6.48 12.27 -15.31
N TRP A 127 7.01 11.66 -14.26
CA TRP A 127 8.44 11.46 -14.03
C TRP A 127 8.83 9.99 -14.10
N THR A 128 9.93 9.74 -14.79
CA THR A 128 10.52 8.39 -14.92
C THR A 128 11.92 8.41 -14.34
N PRO A 129 12.33 7.42 -13.55
CA PRO A 129 13.71 7.29 -13.08
C PRO A 129 14.70 7.25 -14.24
N THR A 130 15.78 8.03 -14.12
CA THR A 130 16.86 8.10 -15.14
C THR A 130 18.19 7.56 -14.65
N ALA A 131 18.25 7.16 -13.38
CA ALA A 131 19.43 6.58 -12.75
C ALA A 131 19.04 5.48 -11.78
N ALA A 132 19.98 4.60 -11.47
CA ALA A 132 19.84 3.65 -10.38
C ALA A 132 19.95 4.38 -9.04
N GLY A 133 19.21 3.91 -8.03
CA GLY A 133 19.18 4.50 -6.70
C GLY A 133 17.96 4.05 -5.90
N ARG A 134 17.87 4.45 -4.63
CA ARG A 134 16.73 4.20 -3.79
C ARG A 134 15.74 5.35 -3.89
N LEU A 135 14.57 5.07 -4.43
CA LEU A 135 13.43 5.98 -4.39
C LEU A 135 12.75 5.92 -3.03
N THR A 136 12.40 7.08 -2.52
CA THR A 136 11.54 7.28 -1.36
C THR A 136 10.39 8.17 -1.77
N ALA A 137 9.16 7.77 -1.46
CA ALA A 137 7.96 8.56 -1.66
C ALA A 137 7.31 8.79 -0.29
N SER A 138 7.27 10.04 0.13
CA SER A 138 6.65 10.50 1.37
C SER A 138 5.29 11.08 1.07
N PHE A 139 4.24 10.40 1.54
CA PHE A 139 2.84 10.74 1.32
C PHE A 139 2.31 11.53 2.50
N ASN A 140 1.48 12.52 2.21
CA ASN A 140 0.69 13.24 3.19
C ASN A 140 -0.71 13.50 2.63
N VAL A 141 -1.75 13.31 3.46
CA VAL A 141 -3.15 13.56 3.09
C VAL A 141 -3.72 14.68 3.92
N THR A 142 -4.43 15.59 3.27
CA THR A 142 -5.10 16.74 3.91
C THR A 142 -6.48 16.96 3.33
N ALA A 143 -7.32 17.71 4.05
CA ALA A 143 -8.62 18.18 3.56
C ALA A 143 -8.80 19.67 3.85
N THR A 144 -9.94 20.24 3.40
CA THR A 144 -10.29 21.63 3.73
C THR A 144 -10.44 21.85 5.23
N SER A 145 -11.02 20.90 5.95
CA SER A 145 -11.10 20.93 7.41
C SER A 145 -9.82 20.46 8.05
N ILE A 146 -9.49 21.03 9.20
CA ILE A 146 -8.35 20.56 10.00
C ILE A 146 -8.70 19.18 10.53
N ASP A 147 -7.76 18.27 10.41
CA ASP A 147 -7.87 16.92 10.92
C ASP A 147 -7.66 16.89 12.44
N ASP A 148 -8.52 16.18 13.15
CA ASP A 148 -8.48 16.08 14.61
C ASP A 148 -7.40 15.09 15.09
N ASP A 149 -6.99 14.14 14.20
CA ASP A 149 -5.87 13.23 14.44
C ASP A 149 -4.95 13.11 13.20
N PRO A 150 -4.08 14.09 12.95
CA PRO A 150 -3.21 14.10 11.78
C PRO A 150 -2.07 13.06 11.84
N SER A 151 -1.96 12.26 12.89
CA SER A 151 -0.83 11.33 13.09
C SER A 151 -0.86 10.11 12.17
N ASP A 152 -1.99 9.83 11.52
CA ASP A 152 -2.18 8.71 10.59
C ASP A 152 -2.39 9.16 9.13
N ASN A 153 -2.10 10.43 8.86
CA ASN A 153 -2.19 11.05 7.54
C ASN A 153 -0.94 10.89 6.68
N ASP A 154 0.13 10.31 7.22
CA ASP A 154 1.43 10.19 6.57
C ASP A 154 1.83 8.75 6.34
N ALA A 155 2.54 8.51 5.25
CA ALA A 155 3.19 7.22 4.99
C ALA A 155 4.45 7.41 4.13
N GLU A 156 5.40 6.49 4.29
CA GLU A 156 6.58 6.44 3.44
C GLU A 156 6.64 5.10 2.70
N ARG A 157 7.05 5.14 1.42
CA ARG A 157 7.26 3.96 0.57
C ARG A 157 8.61 4.04 -0.13
N HIS A 158 9.20 2.87 -0.35
CA HIS A 158 10.50 2.75 -0.99
C HIS A 158 10.44 1.84 -2.21
N MET A 159 11.29 2.16 -3.19
CA MET A 159 11.57 1.30 -4.34
C MET A 159 13.05 1.43 -4.68
N THR A 160 13.70 0.33 -4.99
CA THR A 160 15.07 0.35 -5.49
C THR A 160 15.08 0.27 -7.00
N ILE A 161 15.62 1.28 -7.65
CA ILE A 161 15.96 1.22 -9.09
C ILE A 161 17.38 0.67 -9.18
N THR A 162 17.53 -0.52 -9.75
CA THR A 162 18.85 -1.13 -9.95
C THR A 162 19.46 -0.72 -11.27
N ALA A 163 20.78 -0.91 -11.42
CA ALA A 163 21.45 -0.67 -12.69
C ALA A 163 20.87 -1.55 -13.80
N SER A 164 21.01 -1.10 -15.04
CA SER A 164 20.64 -1.89 -16.22
C SER A 164 21.56 -3.08 -16.44
N GLY A 165 21.01 -4.13 -17.05
CA GLY A 165 21.77 -5.32 -17.44
C GLY A 165 21.71 -6.46 -16.42
N PHE A 166 22.25 -7.60 -16.81
CA PHE A 166 22.28 -8.79 -15.97
C PHE A 166 23.46 -8.74 -14.98
N ASP A 167 23.16 -8.85 -13.70
CA ASP A 167 24.14 -8.95 -12.61
C ASP A 167 23.72 -10.03 -11.60
N ASN A 168 23.86 -11.31 -11.97
CA ASN A 168 23.62 -12.47 -11.12
C ASN A 168 22.34 -12.40 -10.25
N GLY A 169 21.27 -11.76 -10.76
CA GLY A 169 20.02 -11.56 -10.06
C GLY A 169 19.93 -10.29 -9.19
N ASN A 170 21.02 -9.52 -9.05
CA ASN A 170 20.97 -8.25 -8.29
C ASN A 170 20.12 -7.19 -8.98
N ASN A 171 19.95 -7.28 -10.31
CA ASN A 171 19.11 -6.39 -11.12
C ASN A 171 17.78 -7.06 -11.49
N ALA A 172 17.18 -7.81 -10.57
CA ALA A 172 15.89 -8.46 -10.76
C ALA A 172 14.73 -7.52 -10.38
N MET A 173 13.54 -7.80 -10.93
CA MET A 173 12.32 -7.19 -10.46
C MET A 173 11.85 -7.89 -9.18
N ALA A 174 11.41 -7.11 -8.19
CA ALA A 174 10.82 -7.64 -6.97
C ALA A 174 9.52 -6.89 -6.61
N LEU A 175 8.59 -7.61 -6.00
CA LEU A 175 7.31 -7.10 -5.52
C LEU A 175 7.20 -7.11 -3.99
N ASP A 176 8.27 -7.50 -3.31
CA ASP A 176 8.34 -7.51 -1.85
C ASP A 176 9.67 -6.91 -1.38
N ASP A 177 9.75 -6.60 -0.12
CA ASP A 177 10.93 -6.06 0.54
C ASP A 177 11.80 -7.14 1.19
N SER A 178 11.59 -8.40 0.81
CA SER A 178 12.22 -9.59 1.42
C SER A 178 11.77 -9.87 2.85
N THR A 179 10.69 -9.23 3.32
CA THR A 179 10.13 -9.48 4.64
C THR A 179 9.08 -10.59 4.56
N VAL A 180 9.34 -11.70 5.22
CA VAL A 180 8.36 -12.80 5.33
C VAL A 180 7.42 -12.49 6.50
N THR A 181 6.17 -12.16 6.19
CA THR A 181 5.15 -11.80 7.20
C THR A 181 4.18 -12.94 7.53
N GLY A 182 4.29 -14.08 6.87
CA GLY A 182 3.43 -15.22 7.11
C GLY A 182 3.78 -16.42 6.25
N SER A 183 3.18 -17.55 6.57
CA SER A 183 3.24 -18.78 5.78
C SER A 183 1.86 -19.11 5.22
N ILE A 184 1.84 -19.73 4.04
CA ILE A 184 0.64 -20.29 3.45
C ILE A 184 0.69 -21.81 3.71
N ASP A 185 -0.29 -22.30 4.48
CA ASP A 185 -0.47 -23.73 4.67
C ASP A 185 -1.53 -24.24 3.67
N ASN A 186 -1.20 -25.27 2.95
CA ASN A 186 -2.08 -25.90 1.96
C ASN A 186 -3.07 -26.90 2.56
N ASN A 187 -2.98 -27.16 3.85
CA ASN A 187 -3.83 -28.13 4.55
C ASN A 187 -3.96 -29.48 3.77
N GLY A 188 -2.86 -29.91 3.17
CA GLY A 188 -2.77 -31.14 2.39
C GLY A 188 -3.30 -31.07 0.96
N ASN A 189 -3.65 -29.91 0.45
CA ASN A 189 -4.07 -29.70 -0.95
C ASN A 189 -2.94 -29.08 -1.78
N ASP A 190 -2.88 -29.44 -3.05
CA ASP A 190 -1.97 -28.80 -4.00
C ASP A 190 -2.43 -27.37 -4.28
N TYR A 191 -1.50 -26.43 -4.23
CA TYR A 191 -1.75 -25.05 -4.66
C TYR A 191 -0.55 -24.50 -5.43
N ALA A 192 -0.80 -23.50 -6.26
CA ALA A 192 0.23 -22.75 -6.96
C ALA A 192 0.10 -21.26 -6.60
N VAL A 193 1.21 -20.65 -6.28
CA VAL A 193 1.31 -19.20 -6.13
C VAL A 193 2.03 -18.67 -7.36
N ALA A 194 1.42 -17.73 -8.06
CA ALA A 194 2.01 -17.10 -9.23
C ALA A 194 2.11 -15.59 -9.00
N VAL A 195 3.24 -15.02 -9.36
CA VAL A 195 3.47 -13.58 -9.40
C VAL A 195 3.65 -13.18 -10.85
N ARG A 196 2.93 -12.14 -11.29
CA ARG A 196 3.04 -11.61 -12.64
C ARG A 196 3.97 -10.41 -12.64
N TYR A 197 4.98 -10.46 -13.49
CA TYR A 197 5.84 -9.30 -13.81
C TYR A 197 5.53 -8.83 -15.22
N GLU A 198 5.47 -7.51 -15.40
CA GLU A 198 5.29 -6.91 -16.70
C GLU A 198 6.63 -6.40 -17.23
N ILE A 199 7.06 -6.92 -18.38
CA ILE A 199 8.32 -6.55 -19.02
C ILE A 199 8.07 -5.40 -20.00
N ALA A 200 8.70 -4.25 -19.74
CA ALA A 200 8.56 -3.05 -20.56
C ALA A 200 9.41 -3.08 -21.84
N GLN A 201 10.61 -3.66 -21.74
CA GLN A 201 11.57 -3.68 -22.84
C GLN A 201 11.66 -5.08 -23.46
N ALA A 202 11.51 -5.15 -24.79
CA ALA A 202 11.71 -6.39 -25.53
C ALA A 202 13.19 -6.84 -25.42
N GLY A 203 13.41 -8.15 -25.28
CA GLY A 203 14.75 -8.73 -25.16
C GLY A 203 15.25 -8.89 -23.72
N SER A 204 14.47 -8.51 -22.73
CA SER A 204 14.77 -8.84 -21.34
C SER A 204 14.54 -10.33 -21.07
N PHE A 205 15.46 -10.94 -20.33
CA PHE A 205 15.35 -12.34 -19.96
C PHE A 205 14.45 -12.49 -18.74
N ALA A 206 13.44 -13.37 -18.81
CA ALA A 206 12.80 -13.88 -17.63
C ALA A 206 13.74 -14.85 -16.91
N TYR A 207 14.27 -14.46 -15.76
CA TYR A 207 14.97 -15.38 -14.88
C TYR A 207 13.97 -16.22 -14.10
N ALA A 208 14.25 -17.50 -13.89
CA ALA A 208 13.37 -18.34 -13.09
C ALA A 208 13.34 -17.84 -11.64
N ALA A 209 12.22 -17.34 -11.22
CA ALA A 209 11.97 -17.06 -9.80
C ALA A 209 11.81 -18.41 -9.09
N GLY A 210 12.72 -18.76 -8.21
CA GLY A 210 12.58 -19.87 -7.30
C GLY A 210 11.84 -19.42 -6.05
N PHE A 211 10.72 -20.04 -5.75
CA PHE A 211 10.14 -19.95 -4.42
C PHE A 211 10.88 -20.97 -3.53
N LEU A 212 11.55 -20.49 -2.49
CA LEU A 212 12.10 -21.35 -1.46
C LEU A 212 11.06 -21.42 -0.33
N PRO A 213 10.31 -22.53 -0.20
CA PRO A 213 9.51 -22.73 0.99
C PRO A 213 10.46 -22.74 2.18
N GLY A 214 10.24 -21.86 3.14
CA GLY A 214 10.93 -21.92 4.42
C GLY A 214 10.65 -23.26 5.07
N GLU A 215 11.69 -23.96 5.54
CA GLU A 215 11.48 -25.12 6.42
C GLU A 215 10.80 -24.60 7.69
N GLY A 216 9.58 -25.10 7.96
CA GLY A 216 8.81 -24.81 9.17
C GLY A 216 9.38 -25.51 10.40
#